data_1f926c5a3cd8ac622c61435d319d6a3a
#
_entry.id   1f926c5a3cd8ac622c61435d319d6a3a
#
_cell.length_a   1.000
_cell.length_b   1.000
_cell.length_c   1.000
_cell.angle_alpha   90.00
_cell.angle_beta   90.00
_cell.angle_gamma   90.00
#
_symmetry.space_group_name_H-M   'P 1'
#
loop_
_entity.id
_entity.type
_entity.pdbx_description
1 polymer ?
#
loop_
_entity_poly.entity_id
_entity_poly.type
_entity_poly.pdbx_seq_one_letter_code
_entity_poly.pdbx_strand_id
1 'polypeptide(L)'
;IAEWIVNKKIYASRSAVSRLETLEADLDGEVQHGKPIAMRVEHLLSTLVTDPVTFRAVTLPGNVPLRLRFMDELSPAKNREGDQVRIELTNDLIVDQCLVAPAGSLVLTEVREVVKPRVFGVPGEVRLTFNGLKPLGPQRPPVAVGEAAKKAIDEARKAGDRGEGAIVGAGAASIAGAALLGPVGLIGGLFIRGNSIRIPEGSITFVQTSGDVEVYAYPI
;
A
#
# COMPACT_ATOMS: atom_id res chain seq x y z
N ILE A 1 1.09 -9.68 13.17
CA ILE A 1 1.62 -11.05 13.06
C ILE A 1 0.47 -12.05 13.03
N ALA A 2 -0.39 -12.14 14.05
CA ALA A 2 -1.50 -13.11 14.12
C ALA A 2 -2.34 -13.13 12.82
N GLU A 3 -2.78 -11.97 12.35
CA GLU A 3 -3.57 -11.83 11.14
C GLU A 3 -2.83 -12.35 9.87
N TRP A 4 -1.53 -12.13 9.77
CA TRP A 4 -0.73 -12.68 8.68
C TRP A 4 -0.56 -14.20 8.77
N ILE A 5 -0.39 -14.74 9.99
CA ILE A 5 -0.29 -16.20 10.18
C ILE A 5 -1.57 -16.89 9.68
N VAL A 6 -2.73 -16.35 10.05
CA VAL A 6 -4.05 -16.92 9.72
C VAL A 6 -4.41 -16.67 8.24
N ASN A 7 -4.31 -15.42 7.79
CA ASN A 7 -4.88 -15.00 6.50
C ASN A 7 -3.85 -14.77 5.41
N LYS A 8 -2.55 -14.88 5.72
CA LYS A 8 -1.42 -14.50 4.83
C LYS A 8 -1.51 -13.07 4.30
N LYS A 9 -2.26 -12.24 4.99
CA LYS A 9 -2.50 -10.83 4.69
C LYS A 9 -2.92 -10.11 5.97
N ILE A 10 -2.65 -8.80 6.05
CA ILE A 10 -3.21 -7.94 7.09
C ILE A 10 -4.24 -6.96 6.52
N TYR A 11 -5.16 -6.53 7.34
CA TYR A 11 -6.21 -5.55 6.97
C TYR A 11 -5.94 -4.22 7.65
N ALA A 12 -4.77 -3.63 7.38
CA ALA A 12 -4.29 -2.43 8.06
C ALA A 12 -5.18 -1.19 7.87
N SER A 13 -6.07 -1.21 6.89
CA SER A 13 -7.09 -0.19 6.66
C SER A 13 -8.28 -0.26 7.63
N ARG A 14 -8.44 -1.39 8.35
CA ARG A 14 -9.49 -1.58 9.37
C ARG A 14 -9.00 -1.14 10.75
N SER A 15 -9.93 -0.86 11.66
CA SER A 15 -9.58 -0.57 13.05
C SER A 15 -8.93 -1.79 13.73
N ALA A 16 -8.05 -1.57 14.71
CA ALA A 16 -7.42 -2.65 15.46
C ALA A 16 -8.44 -3.55 16.17
N VAL A 17 -9.51 -2.96 16.68
CA VAL A 17 -10.59 -3.71 17.35
C VAL A 17 -11.31 -4.62 16.35
N SER A 18 -11.72 -4.11 15.19
CA SER A 18 -12.41 -4.91 14.17
C SER A 18 -11.53 -6.06 13.66
N ARG A 19 -10.23 -5.85 13.53
CA ARG A 19 -9.26 -6.88 13.13
C ARG A 19 -9.13 -7.96 14.20
N LEU A 20 -9.10 -7.55 15.46
CA LEU A 20 -9.06 -8.46 16.62
C LEU A 20 -10.33 -9.32 16.69
N GLU A 21 -11.51 -8.71 16.57
CA GLU A 21 -12.81 -9.39 16.57
C GLU A 21 -12.92 -10.42 15.44
N THR A 22 -12.44 -10.07 14.24
CA THR A 22 -12.41 -11.01 13.11
C THR A 22 -11.53 -12.23 13.44
N LEU A 23 -10.32 -12.02 13.99
CA LEU A 23 -9.42 -13.12 14.36
C LEU A 23 -10.00 -14.02 15.44
N GLU A 24 -10.63 -13.45 16.45
CA GLU A 24 -11.30 -14.23 17.51
C GLU A 24 -12.45 -15.08 16.95
N ALA A 25 -13.29 -14.49 16.09
CA ALA A 25 -14.37 -15.23 15.43
C ALA A 25 -13.83 -16.39 14.59
N ASP A 26 -12.72 -16.18 13.87
CA ASP A 26 -12.10 -17.18 13.01
C ASP A 26 -11.40 -18.31 13.81
N LEU A 27 -10.80 -18.00 14.95
CA LEU A 27 -10.00 -18.95 15.75
C LEU A 27 -10.79 -19.59 16.90
N ASP A 28 -11.54 -18.77 17.64
CA ASP A 28 -12.25 -19.21 18.85
C ASP A 28 -13.74 -19.47 18.59
N GLY A 29 -14.26 -19.05 17.42
CA GLY A 29 -15.67 -19.15 17.07
C GLY A 29 -16.56 -18.06 17.69
N GLU A 30 -16.02 -17.22 18.57
CA GLU A 30 -16.75 -16.14 19.24
C GLU A 30 -15.85 -14.95 19.57
N VAL A 31 -16.45 -13.76 19.66
CA VAL A 31 -15.74 -12.52 20.02
C VAL A 31 -15.74 -12.30 21.54
N GLN A 32 -14.60 -12.05 22.12
CA GLN A 32 -14.37 -11.90 23.57
C GLN A 32 -14.63 -10.47 24.07
N HIS A 33 -15.82 -9.93 23.87
CA HIS A 33 -16.17 -8.53 24.22
C HIS A 33 -15.93 -8.15 25.68
N GLY A 34 -16.02 -9.09 26.61
CA GLY A 34 -15.87 -8.82 28.04
C GLY A 34 -14.42 -8.74 28.55
N LYS A 35 -13.42 -9.00 27.70
CA LYS A 35 -12.02 -9.02 28.09
C LYS A 35 -11.27 -7.78 27.60
N PRO A 36 -10.28 -7.27 28.39
CA PRO A 36 -9.38 -6.21 27.93
C PRO A 36 -8.66 -6.58 26.63
N ILE A 37 -8.44 -5.61 25.75
CA ILE A 37 -7.78 -5.82 24.44
C ILE A 37 -6.42 -6.51 24.59
N ALA A 38 -5.62 -6.12 25.58
CA ALA A 38 -4.31 -6.73 25.83
C ALA A 38 -4.41 -8.25 26.08
N MET A 39 -5.35 -8.69 26.90
CA MET A 39 -5.56 -10.11 27.18
C MET A 39 -6.06 -10.87 25.94
N ARG A 40 -6.90 -10.25 25.13
CA ARG A 40 -7.40 -10.82 23.87
C ARG A 40 -6.27 -11.03 22.86
N VAL A 41 -5.40 -10.03 22.71
CA VAL A 41 -4.21 -10.11 21.84
C VAL A 41 -3.23 -11.17 22.36
N GLU A 42 -2.98 -11.22 23.67
CA GLU A 42 -2.10 -12.21 24.28
C GLU A 42 -2.62 -13.64 24.07
N HIS A 43 -3.91 -13.86 24.24
CA HIS A 43 -4.57 -15.14 23.98
C HIS A 43 -4.36 -15.59 22.52
N LEU A 44 -4.66 -14.73 21.53
CA LEU A 44 -4.47 -15.06 20.13
C LEU A 44 -2.99 -15.33 19.79
N LEU A 45 -2.06 -14.57 20.34
CA LEU A 45 -0.64 -14.79 20.10
C LEU A 45 -0.18 -16.11 20.71
N SER A 46 -0.56 -16.43 21.93
CA SER A 46 -0.21 -17.70 22.59
C SER A 46 -0.81 -18.93 21.89
N THR A 47 -1.94 -18.75 21.20
CA THR A 47 -2.57 -19.82 20.39
C THR A 47 -1.84 -20.04 19.06
N LEU A 48 -1.34 -18.97 18.46
CA LEU A 48 -0.77 -19.00 17.10
C LEU A 48 0.75 -19.13 17.07
N VAL A 49 1.44 -18.73 18.12
CA VAL A 49 2.92 -18.64 18.15
C VAL A 49 3.44 -19.30 19.41
N THR A 50 4.30 -20.30 19.25
CA THR A 50 4.88 -21.03 20.38
C THR A 50 5.95 -20.21 21.10
N ASP A 51 6.72 -19.44 20.34
CA ASP A 51 7.82 -18.60 20.84
C ASP A 51 7.41 -17.12 20.91
N PRO A 52 8.03 -16.33 21.79
CA PRO A 52 7.80 -14.89 21.83
C PRO A 52 8.04 -14.23 20.48
N VAL A 53 7.12 -13.35 20.07
CA VAL A 53 7.29 -12.56 18.83
C VAL A 53 8.49 -11.64 18.97
N THR A 54 9.56 -11.95 18.27
CA THR A 54 10.79 -11.14 18.24
C THR A 54 11.01 -10.56 16.86
N PHE A 55 11.64 -9.38 16.81
CA PHE A 55 11.99 -8.71 15.57
C PHE A 55 13.50 -8.69 15.40
N ARG A 56 13.97 -8.75 14.16
CA ARG A 56 15.39 -8.58 13.78
C ARG A 56 15.54 -7.31 12.97
N ALA A 57 16.65 -6.62 13.15
CA ALA A 57 17.06 -5.55 12.27
C ALA A 57 17.55 -6.17 10.94
N VAL A 58 17.01 -5.69 9.83
CA VAL A 58 17.43 -6.05 8.48
C VAL A 58 17.58 -4.78 7.64
N THR A 59 18.47 -4.81 6.66
CA THR A 59 18.61 -3.69 5.72
C THR A 59 17.66 -3.89 4.56
N LEU A 60 16.61 -3.06 4.48
CA LEU A 60 15.75 -2.99 3.30
C LEU A 60 16.48 -2.24 2.19
N PRO A 61 16.80 -2.90 1.07
CA PRO A 61 17.52 -2.23 -0.02
C PRO A 61 16.69 -1.14 -0.69
N GLY A 62 17.37 -0.16 -1.27
CA GLY A 62 16.77 0.79 -2.18
C GLY A 62 16.37 0.16 -3.51
N ASN A 63 15.47 0.81 -4.25
CA ASN A 63 15.01 0.42 -5.57
C ASN A 63 14.26 -0.93 -5.64
N VAL A 64 13.76 -1.45 -4.52
CA VAL A 64 12.88 -2.63 -4.51
C VAL A 64 11.49 -2.20 -4.99
N PRO A 65 10.97 -2.76 -6.11
CA PRO A 65 9.64 -2.43 -6.59
C PRO A 65 8.57 -3.04 -5.69
N LEU A 66 7.59 -2.24 -5.33
CA LEU A 66 6.45 -2.60 -4.48
C LEU A 66 5.17 -2.48 -5.29
N ARG A 67 4.40 -3.56 -5.40
CA ARG A 67 3.10 -3.59 -6.08
C ARG A 67 2.02 -3.16 -5.11
N LEU A 68 1.26 -2.15 -5.48
CA LEU A 68 0.28 -1.47 -4.63
C LEU A 68 -1.11 -1.50 -5.26
N ARG A 69 -2.14 -1.48 -4.41
CA ARG A 69 -3.55 -1.42 -4.79
C ARG A 69 -4.21 -0.21 -4.15
N PHE A 70 -4.95 0.56 -4.94
CA PHE A 70 -5.84 1.61 -4.44
C PHE A 70 -7.05 0.99 -3.75
N MET A 71 -7.31 1.40 -2.51
CA MET A 71 -8.44 0.94 -1.71
C MET A 71 -9.67 1.84 -1.85
N ASP A 72 -9.49 3.00 -2.46
CA ASP A 72 -10.53 3.99 -2.70
C ASP A 72 -10.45 4.50 -4.14
N GLU A 73 -11.58 4.92 -4.68
CA GLU A 73 -11.60 5.64 -5.95
C GLU A 73 -10.94 7.01 -5.78
N LEU A 74 -10.03 7.36 -6.70
CA LEU A 74 -9.38 8.66 -6.73
C LEU A 74 -9.84 9.46 -7.96
N SER A 75 -10.35 10.69 -7.73
CA SER A 75 -10.74 11.59 -8.82
C SER A 75 -10.73 13.06 -8.36
N PRO A 76 -10.49 14.03 -9.29
CA PRO A 76 -10.55 15.45 -8.97
C PRO A 76 -11.95 15.95 -8.53
N ALA A 77 -12.99 15.15 -8.80
CA ALA A 77 -14.35 15.46 -8.39
C ALA A 77 -14.60 15.14 -6.91
N LYS A 78 -13.99 14.06 -6.43
CA LYS A 78 -14.19 13.55 -5.06
C LYS A 78 -13.12 14.01 -4.09
N ASN A 79 -11.86 14.04 -4.53
CA ASN A 79 -10.72 14.32 -3.67
C ASN A 79 -10.36 15.80 -3.63
N ARG A 80 -9.77 16.18 -2.50
CA ARG A 80 -9.25 17.52 -2.23
C ARG A 80 -7.79 17.41 -1.79
N GLU A 81 -7.09 18.51 -1.86
CA GLU A 81 -5.75 18.64 -1.31
C GLU A 81 -5.77 18.36 0.21
N GLY A 82 -4.81 17.57 0.68
CA GLY A 82 -4.72 17.09 2.05
C GLY A 82 -5.46 15.76 2.33
N ASP A 83 -6.30 15.27 1.40
CA ASP A 83 -6.97 14.00 1.60
C ASP A 83 -5.98 12.85 1.69
N GLN A 84 -6.20 11.94 2.66
CA GLN A 84 -5.45 10.69 2.76
C GLN A 84 -6.03 9.66 1.80
N VAL A 85 -5.19 9.06 0.96
CA VAL A 85 -5.55 7.99 0.03
C VAL A 85 -5.05 6.68 0.58
N ARG A 86 -5.96 5.71 0.74
CA ARG A 86 -5.60 4.37 1.22
C ARG A 86 -5.06 3.54 0.07
N ILE A 87 -3.78 3.20 0.16
CA ILE A 87 -3.10 2.33 -0.81
C ILE A 87 -2.41 1.22 -0.03
N GLU A 88 -2.65 -0.02 -0.40
CA GLU A 88 -2.09 -1.19 0.29
C GLU A 88 -1.08 -1.96 -0.57
N LEU A 89 -0.14 -2.61 0.10
CA LEU A 89 0.79 -3.55 -0.51
C LEU A 89 0.03 -4.81 -0.92
N THR A 90 0.24 -5.32 -2.13
CA THR A 90 -0.46 -6.53 -2.61
C THR A 90 0.25 -7.83 -2.26
N ASN A 91 1.56 -7.77 -2.02
CA ASN A 91 2.41 -8.92 -1.75
C ASN A 91 3.25 -8.68 -0.50
N ASP A 92 3.68 -9.75 0.15
CA ASP A 92 4.62 -9.66 1.27
C ASP A 92 5.96 -9.07 0.81
N LEU A 93 6.51 -8.17 1.62
CA LEU A 93 7.87 -7.67 1.48
C LEU A 93 8.76 -8.44 2.46
N ILE A 94 9.59 -9.33 1.91
CA ILE A 94 10.49 -10.20 2.65
C ILE A 94 11.92 -9.83 2.29
N VAL A 95 12.77 -9.68 3.31
CA VAL A 95 14.21 -9.42 3.19
C VAL A 95 14.93 -10.35 4.16
N ASP A 96 15.95 -11.06 3.70
CA ASP A 96 16.78 -11.97 4.51
C ASP A 96 15.96 -12.94 5.40
N GLN A 97 14.93 -13.57 4.80
CA GLN A 97 14.00 -14.48 5.49
C GLN A 97 13.25 -13.81 6.65
N CYS A 98 13.09 -12.50 6.60
CA CYS A 98 12.30 -11.74 7.55
C CYS A 98 11.19 -10.98 6.84
N LEU A 99 9.98 -11.06 7.38
CA LEU A 99 8.81 -10.32 6.91
C LEU A 99 8.91 -8.87 7.38
N VAL A 100 9.19 -7.97 6.45
CA VAL A 100 9.25 -6.52 6.70
C VAL A 100 7.85 -5.93 6.72
N ALA A 101 7.06 -6.21 5.69
CA ALA A 101 5.69 -5.73 5.57
C ALA A 101 4.83 -6.80 4.88
N PRO A 102 3.79 -7.31 5.54
CA PRO A 102 2.85 -8.25 4.94
C PRO A 102 1.96 -7.58 3.89
N ALA A 103 1.41 -8.39 2.98
CA ALA A 103 0.33 -7.96 2.10
C ALA A 103 -0.78 -7.27 2.91
N GLY A 104 -1.35 -6.18 2.40
CA GLY A 104 -2.30 -5.34 3.13
C GLY A 104 -1.67 -4.24 3.99
N SER A 105 -0.34 -4.16 4.09
CA SER A 105 0.34 -3.02 4.72
C SER A 105 0.08 -1.74 3.93
N LEU A 106 -0.17 -0.63 4.65
CA LEU A 106 -0.48 0.65 4.02
C LEU A 106 0.78 1.38 3.58
N VAL A 107 0.70 1.99 2.41
CA VAL A 107 1.58 3.09 2.02
C VAL A 107 0.87 4.40 2.33
N LEU A 108 1.46 5.20 3.22
CA LEU A 108 0.92 6.49 3.63
C LEU A 108 0.98 7.44 2.44
N THR A 109 -0.18 7.87 1.97
CA THR A 109 -0.32 8.64 0.73
C THR A 109 -1.29 9.79 0.94
N GLU A 110 -0.92 10.95 0.44
CA GLU A 110 -1.69 12.18 0.57
C GLU A 110 -1.86 12.85 -0.79
N VAL A 111 -3.04 13.41 -1.03
CA VAL A 111 -3.31 14.25 -2.20
C VAL A 111 -2.62 15.61 -1.99
N ARG A 112 -1.58 15.87 -2.77
CA ARG A 112 -0.83 17.12 -2.69
C ARG A 112 -1.48 18.26 -3.47
N GLU A 113 -2.08 17.94 -4.61
CA GLU A 113 -2.67 18.96 -5.50
C GLU A 113 -3.79 18.33 -6.31
N VAL A 114 -4.86 19.10 -6.51
CA VAL A 114 -5.99 18.73 -7.36
C VAL A 114 -6.33 19.90 -8.29
N VAL A 115 -6.20 19.68 -9.59
CA VAL A 115 -6.68 20.60 -10.61
C VAL A 115 -7.91 19.99 -11.27
N LYS A 116 -9.06 20.65 -11.15
CA LYS A 116 -10.29 20.21 -11.81
C LYS A 116 -10.21 20.47 -13.32
N PRO A 117 -10.68 19.54 -14.17
CA PRO A 117 -10.77 19.80 -15.60
C PRO A 117 -11.71 20.99 -15.87
N ARG A 118 -11.35 21.83 -16.84
CA ARG A 118 -12.13 23.00 -17.24
C ARG A 118 -12.64 22.82 -18.67
N VAL A 119 -13.74 23.55 -18.98
CA VAL A 119 -14.19 23.73 -20.38
C VAL A 119 -13.05 24.28 -21.24
N PHE A 120 -13.04 23.94 -22.52
CA PHE A 120 -11.98 24.23 -23.50
C PHE A 120 -10.72 23.35 -23.40
N GLY A 121 -10.87 22.11 -22.95
CA GLY A 121 -9.81 21.09 -23.07
C GLY A 121 -8.66 21.22 -22.06
N VAL A 122 -8.82 22.00 -20.99
CA VAL A 122 -7.84 22.01 -19.89
C VAL A 122 -7.99 20.72 -19.09
N PRO A 123 -6.98 19.84 -19.12
CA PRO A 123 -7.06 18.56 -18.41
C PRO A 123 -7.05 18.76 -16.90
N GLY A 124 -7.73 17.87 -16.19
CA GLY A 124 -7.61 17.76 -14.75
C GLY A 124 -6.26 17.16 -14.34
N GLU A 125 -5.89 17.34 -13.07
CA GLU A 125 -4.64 16.86 -12.51
C GLU A 125 -4.82 16.43 -11.06
N VAL A 126 -4.23 15.31 -10.67
CA VAL A 126 -4.11 14.87 -9.28
C VAL A 126 -2.66 14.49 -9.02
N ARG A 127 -2.08 15.07 -7.98
CA ARG A 127 -0.74 14.74 -7.51
C ARG A 127 -0.83 14.07 -6.16
N LEU A 128 -0.18 12.91 -6.03
CA LEU A 128 -0.06 12.18 -4.79
C LEU A 128 1.38 12.28 -4.27
N THR A 129 1.53 12.41 -2.97
CA THR A 129 2.80 12.27 -2.27
C THR A 129 2.77 11.01 -1.44
N PHE A 130 3.84 10.21 -1.52
CA PHE A 130 4.03 9.02 -0.69
C PHE A 130 4.86 9.38 0.54
N ASN A 131 4.28 9.21 1.72
CA ASN A 131 4.89 9.54 3.01
C ASN A 131 5.57 8.32 3.68
N GLY A 132 5.73 7.22 2.93
CA GLY A 132 6.43 6.01 3.33
C GLY A 132 5.53 4.79 3.50
N LEU A 133 6.17 3.63 3.53
CA LEU A 133 5.52 2.35 3.84
C LEU A 133 5.35 2.22 5.36
N LYS A 134 4.23 1.65 5.79
CA LYS A 134 3.97 1.26 7.19
C LYS A 134 4.25 -0.23 7.38
N PRO A 135 5.49 -0.63 7.72
CA PRO A 135 5.87 -2.01 7.92
C PRO A 135 5.39 -2.55 9.28
N LEU A 136 5.82 -3.75 9.65
CA LEU A 136 5.59 -4.30 10.99
C LEU A 136 6.34 -3.54 12.07
N GLY A 137 7.56 -3.09 11.76
CA GLY A 137 8.38 -2.28 12.66
C GLY A 137 7.91 -0.82 12.78
N PRO A 138 8.53 -0.06 13.68
CA PRO A 138 8.18 1.36 13.91
C PRO A 138 8.67 2.30 12.81
N GLN A 139 9.65 1.87 12.00
CA GLN A 139 10.24 2.67 10.94
C GLN A 139 9.20 3.02 9.85
N ARG A 140 9.55 4.02 9.06
CA ARG A 140 8.75 4.43 7.90
C ARG A 140 9.68 4.56 6.69
N PRO A 141 10.06 3.41 6.08
CA PRO A 141 10.93 3.46 4.90
C PRO A 141 10.27 4.31 3.80
N PRO A 142 11.02 5.26 3.25
CA PRO A 142 10.52 6.12 2.21
C PRO A 142 10.33 5.34 0.91
N VAL A 143 9.28 5.69 0.17
CA VAL A 143 8.98 5.11 -1.13
C VAL A 143 8.73 6.21 -2.16
N ALA A 144 9.04 5.93 -3.41
CA ALA A 144 8.90 6.88 -4.51
C ALA A 144 8.56 6.19 -5.83
N VAL A 145 8.13 6.96 -6.81
CA VAL A 145 8.03 6.51 -8.20
C VAL A 145 9.39 6.69 -8.85
N GLY A 146 10.14 5.61 -9.02
CA GLY A 146 11.47 5.60 -9.63
C GLY A 146 11.56 4.64 -10.82
N GLU A 147 12.78 4.39 -11.31
CA GLU A 147 12.99 3.57 -12.50
C GLU A 147 12.61 2.10 -12.31
N ALA A 148 12.87 1.53 -11.13
CA ALA A 148 12.47 0.14 -10.85
C ALA A 148 10.94 0.00 -10.81
N ALA A 149 10.23 0.99 -10.25
CA ALA A 149 8.78 1.02 -10.27
C ALA A 149 8.23 1.15 -11.70
N LYS A 150 8.80 2.02 -12.53
CA LYS A 150 8.41 2.18 -13.94
C LYS A 150 8.61 0.89 -14.72
N LYS A 151 9.77 0.24 -14.57
CA LYS A 151 10.07 -1.04 -15.19
C LYS A 151 9.05 -2.12 -14.78
N ALA A 152 8.71 -2.21 -13.49
CA ALA A 152 7.71 -3.14 -12.99
C ALA A 152 6.30 -2.88 -13.59
N ILE A 153 5.92 -1.61 -13.78
CA ILE A 153 4.68 -1.23 -14.47
C ILE A 153 4.68 -1.72 -15.92
N ASP A 154 5.78 -1.50 -16.64
CA ASP A 154 5.88 -1.90 -18.05
C ASP A 154 5.89 -3.43 -18.20
N GLU A 155 6.54 -4.15 -17.30
CA GLU A 155 6.53 -5.61 -17.26
C GLU A 155 5.12 -6.16 -16.97
N ALA A 156 4.43 -5.62 -15.96
CA ALA A 156 3.07 -6.01 -15.61
C ALA A 156 2.08 -5.77 -16.78
N ARG A 157 2.24 -4.66 -17.51
CA ARG A 157 1.44 -4.37 -18.71
C ARG A 157 1.72 -5.37 -19.84
N LYS A 158 2.99 -5.70 -20.10
CA LYS A 158 3.37 -6.67 -21.12
C LYS A 158 2.88 -8.08 -20.79
N ALA A 159 2.93 -8.46 -19.54
CA ALA A 159 2.44 -9.74 -19.06
C ALA A 159 0.91 -9.88 -19.19
N GLY A 160 0.20 -8.80 -19.53
CA GLY A 160 -1.26 -8.80 -19.61
C GLY A 160 -1.90 -9.10 -18.26
N ASP A 161 -1.31 -8.59 -17.19
CA ASP A 161 -1.78 -8.77 -15.81
C ASP A 161 -3.19 -8.17 -15.66
N ARG A 162 -4.18 -8.99 -16.05
CA ARG A 162 -5.61 -8.65 -16.05
C ARG A 162 -6.32 -9.12 -14.78
N GLY A 163 -5.56 -9.72 -13.85
CA GLY A 163 -6.16 -10.45 -12.73
C GLY A 163 -6.75 -9.56 -11.65
N GLU A 164 -6.27 -8.34 -11.46
CA GLU A 164 -6.61 -7.56 -10.27
C GLU A 164 -6.60 -6.03 -10.51
N GLY A 165 -7.42 -5.55 -11.44
CA GLY A 165 -7.62 -4.11 -11.61
C GLY A 165 -6.73 -3.46 -12.69
N ALA A 166 -7.06 -2.24 -13.07
CA ALA A 166 -6.34 -1.49 -14.08
C ALA A 166 -4.97 -1.04 -13.55
N ILE A 167 -3.90 -1.21 -14.35
CA ILE A 167 -2.55 -0.77 -13.98
C ILE A 167 -2.41 0.73 -14.22
N VAL A 168 -2.12 1.45 -13.14
CA VAL A 168 -1.91 2.90 -13.13
C VAL A 168 -0.42 3.18 -13.00
N GLY A 169 0.23 3.79 -13.99
CA GLY A 169 1.65 4.09 -13.92
C GLY A 169 2.22 4.79 -15.13
N ALA A 170 3.49 5.20 -15.07
CA ALA A 170 4.18 6.05 -16.03
C ALA A 170 4.07 5.57 -17.49
N GLY A 171 3.67 6.46 -18.36
CA GLY A 171 3.75 6.29 -19.83
C GLY A 171 2.57 5.58 -20.45
N ALA A 172 1.67 6.35 -21.00
CA ALA A 172 0.56 5.97 -21.88
C ALA A 172 -0.56 5.16 -21.27
N ALA A 173 -1.59 5.90 -21.03
CA ALA A 173 -2.99 5.62 -21.30
C ALA A 173 -3.58 4.34 -20.69
N SER A 174 -4.58 4.57 -20.07
CA SER A 174 -5.90 4.01 -20.33
C SER A 174 -6.60 3.55 -19.10
N ILE A 175 -6.76 4.48 -18.22
CA ILE A 175 -8.05 4.56 -17.56
C ILE A 175 -8.72 5.75 -18.23
N ALA A 176 -9.66 5.49 -19.17
CA ALA A 176 -10.53 6.47 -19.80
C ALA A 176 -9.99 7.92 -19.85
N GLY A 177 -8.94 8.17 -20.64
CA GLY A 177 -8.43 9.52 -20.89
C GLY A 177 -7.40 10.07 -19.91
N ALA A 178 -6.88 9.30 -18.96
CA ALA A 178 -5.81 9.73 -18.07
C ALA A 178 -4.43 9.34 -18.62
N ALA A 179 -3.56 10.31 -18.88
CA ALA A 179 -2.16 10.11 -19.13
C ALA A 179 -1.39 10.29 -17.82
N LEU A 180 -0.57 9.30 -17.47
CA LEU A 180 0.33 9.40 -16.33
C LEU A 180 1.66 9.94 -16.81
N LEU A 181 1.88 11.20 -16.57
CA LEU A 181 3.16 11.84 -16.78
C LEU A 181 3.92 11.82 -15.46
N GLY A 182 4.86 10.87 -15.31
CA GLY A 182 5.89 11.03 -14.30
C GLY A 182 6.89 12.07 -14.81
N PRO A 183 6.97 13.26 -14.24
CA PRO A 183 8.08 14.14 -14.57
C PRO A 183 9.34 13.52 -13.97
N VAL A 184 10.35 13.40 -14.80
CA VAL A 184 11.73 13.26 -14.37
C VAL A 184 11.99 14.39 -13.37
N GLY A 185 12.14 14.08 -12.08
CA GLY A 185 12.56 15.06 -11.08
C GLY A 185 11.67 15.30 -9.88
N LEU A 186 10.46 14.72 -9.75
CA LEU A 186 9.71 14.80 -8.51
C LEU A 186 9.99 13.57 -7.63
N ILE A 187 10.90 13.73 -6.71
CA ILE A 187 11.18 12.77 -5.64
C ILE A 187 9.86 12.58 -4.85
N GLY A 188 9.30 11.37 -4.90
CA GLY A 188 8.29 10.89 -3.96
C GLY A 188 6.82 10.93 -4.37
N GLY A 189 6.41 11.29 -5.61
CA GLY A 189 4.99 11.42 -5.93
C GLY A 189 4.52 10.74 -7.22
N LEU A 190 3.22 10.45 -7.29
CA LEU A 190 2.51 10.01 -8.48
C LEU A 190 1.73 11.18 -9.08
N PHE A 191 1.95 11.45 -10.36
CA PHE A 191 1.31 12.52 -11.10
C PHE A 191 0.35 11.96 -12.14
N ILE A 192 -0.91 12.37 -12.10
CA ILE A 192 -1.97 11.87 -12.96
C ILE A 192 -2.65 13.05 -13.64
N ARG A 193 -2.69 13.04 -14.97
CA ARG A 193 -3.27 14.11 -15.79
C ARG A 193 -4.21 13.55 -16.85
N GLY A 194 -5.36 14.19 -17.06
CA GLY A 194 -6.29 13.78 -18.13
C GLY A 194 -7.60 14.58 -18.12
N ASN A 195 -8.35 14.46 -19.21
CA ASN A 195 -9.65 15.15 -19.35
C ASN A 195 -10.73 14.57 -18.44
N SER A 196 -10.58 13.30 -18.05
CA SER A 196 -11.48 12.61 -17.13
C SER A 196 -10.66 11.67 -16.28
N ILE A 197 -10.13 12.19 -15.16
CA ILE A 197 -9.34 11.38 -14.22
C ILE A 197 -10.30 10.65 -13.30
N ARG A 198 -10.26 9.33 -13.38
CA ARG A 198 -10.92 8.43 -12.45
C ARG A 198 -10.09 7.18 -12.30
N ILE A 199 -9.48 6.99 -11.14
CA ILE A 199 -8.81 5.74 -10.78
C ILE A 199 -9.79 4.95 -9.93
N PRO A 200 -10.33 3.84 -10.45
CA PRO A 200 -11.23 2.99 -9.69
C PRO A 200 -10.53 2.37 -8.47
N GLU A 201 -11.30 2.07 -7.45
CA GLU A 201 -10.88 1.13 -6.39
C GLU A 201 -10.38 -0.17 -7.02
N GLY A 202 -9.36 -0.78 -6.42
CA GLY A 202 -8.73 -2.00 -6.93
C GLY A 202 -7.65 -1.76 -8.00
N SER A 203 -7.48 -0.52 -8.50
CA SER A 203 -6.41 -0.20 -9.46
C SER A 203 -5.03 -0.47 -8.87
N ILE A 204 -4.12 -0.95 -9.72
CA ILE A 204 -2.75 -1.32 -9.34
C ILE A 204 -1.76 -0.24 -9.76
N THR A 205 -0.79 0.05 -8.91
CA THR A 205 0.37 0.88 -9.21
C THR A 205 1.63 0.29 -8.61
N PHE A 206 2.79 0.85 -8.94
CA PHE A 206 4.06 0.46 -8.36
C PHE A 206 4.81 1.69 -7.84
N VAL A 207 5.46 1.50 -6.70
CA VAL A 207 6.47 2.40 -6.17
C VAL A 207 7.74 1.58 -5.90
N GLN A 208 8.81 2.24 -5.52
CA GLN A 208 10.04 1.57 -5.08
C GLN A 208 10.51 2.16 -3.76
N THR A 209 11.29 1.41 -3.01
CA THR A 209 12.01 1.90 -1.83
C THR A 209 13.04 2.95 -2.23
N SER A 210 13.23 3.98 -1.41
CA SER A 210 14.16 5.09 -1.67
C SER A 210 15.38 4.97 -0.78
N GLY A 211 16.43 4.31 -1.28
CA GLY A 211 17.67 4.10 -0.54
C GLY A 211 17.59 2.93 0.46
N ASP A 212 18.74 2.55 0.99
CA ASP A 212 18.86 1.49 1.98
C ASP A 212 18.46 2.02 3.36
N VAL A 213 17.58 1.26 4.03
CA VAL A 213 17.03 1.65 5.35
C VAL A 213 17.02 0.44 6.27
N GLU A 214 17.56 0.59 7.48
CA GLU A 214 17.42 -0.41 8.53
C GLU A 214 15.97 -0.43 9.05
N VAL A 215 15.36 -1.61 9.06
CA VAL A 215 13.99 -1.83 9.54
C VAL A 215 13.94 -3.05 10.44
N TYR A 216 12.99 -3.07 11.37
CA TYR A 216 12.70 -4.26 12.16
C TYR A 216 11.69 -5.13 11.44
N ALA A 217 12.02 -6.41 11.28
CA ALA A 217 11.24 -7.39 10.56
C ALA A 217 11.03 -8.67 11.37
N TYR A 218 9.96 -9.40 11.09
CA TYR A 218 9.62 -10.65 11.76
C TYR A 218 10.28 -11.83 11.03
N PRO A 219 11.12 -12.66 11.69
CA PRO A 219 11.69 -13.88 11.11
C PRO A 219 10.60 -14.89 10.72
N ILE A 220 10.71 -15.50 9.53
CA ILE A 220 9.73 -16.47 9.00
C ILE A 220 10.40 -17.78 8.61
#